data_82f615f319bf636a89d3d5d31f40421c
#
_entry.id   82f615f319bf636a89d3d5d31f40421c
#
_cell.length_a   1.000
_cell.length_b   1.000
_cell.length_c   1.000
_cell.angle_alpha   90.00
_cell.angle_beta   90.00
_cell.angle_gamma   90.00
#
_symmetry.space_group_name_H-M   'P 1'
#
loop_
_entity.id
_entity.type
_entity.pdbx_description
1 polymer ?
#
loop_
_entity_poly.entity_id
_entity_poly.type
_entity_poly.pdbx_seq_one_letter_code
_entity_poly.pdbx_strand_id
1 'polypeptide(L)'
;MTFKHYDVVRAASPSDLADALAQKIREGWQPYGGPFSSYTDDGAALIQAIVAEGDVSTPVVVKPTGGEGAVISATSDPEYYFVVVLAGQSNGMSYGEGLPLPETYDRPEPRIKQLARRSTVTPGGAACKYNDIIPADHCLHDVQDMSRLNHPKADLSKGQYGTVGQGLHIAKKLLPFIPANAGILLVPCCRGGSAFTTGADGTYSDAGGASENSTRWGVDKPLYKDLIGRTKAALKKNPKNVLFAVVWMQGEFDFGGTP
;
A
#
# COMPACT_ATOMS: atom_id res chain seq x y z
N MET A 1 -14.62 -27.52 4.66
CA MET A 1 -13.33 -27.27 5.34
C MET A 1 -13.48 -27.79 6.77
N THR A 2 -12.60 -28.69 7.19
CA THR A 2 -12.65 -29.23 8.56
C THR A 2 -11.36 -28.82 9.25
N PHE A 3 -11.46 -27.83 10.13
CA PHE A 3 -10.30 -27.36 10.90
C PHE A 3 -9.96 -28.41 11.97
N LYS A 4 -8.69 -28.77 12.09
CA LYS A 4 -8.19 -29.68 13.13
C LYS A 4 -7.75 -28.93 14.40
N HIS A 5 -7.36 -27.68 14.25
CA HIS A 5 -6.85 -26.87 15.34
C HIS A 5 -7.52 -25.49 15.36
N TYR A 6 -7.74 -24.99 16.55
CA TYR A 6 -8.30 -23.65 16.82
C TYR A 6 -7.54 -23.03 17.99
N ASP A 7 -7.10 -21.78 17.82
CA ASP A 7 -6.40 -21.01 18.84
C ASP A 7 -6.70 -19.51 18.69
N VAL A 8 -6.20 -18.69 19.58
CA VAL A 8 -6.34 -17.23 19.52
C VAL A 8 -5.01 -16.55 19.74
N VAL A 9 -4.79 -15.49 18.99
CA VAL A 9 -3.67 -14.57 19.20
C VAL A 9 -4.17 -13.35 19.95
N ARG A 10 -3.47 -12.90 20.98
CA ARG A 10 -3.77 -11.70 21.76
C ARG A 10 -2.60 -10.74 21.68
N ALA A 11 -2.90 -9.45 21.57
CA ALA A 11 -1.88 -8.41 21.54
C ALA A 11 -2.42 -7.09 22.16
N ALA A 12 -1.54 -6.28 22.69
CA ALA A 12 -1.89 -5.00 23.27
C ALA A 12 -2.08 -3.88 22.24
N SER A 13 -1.51 -4.07 21.04
CA SER A 13 -1.61 -3.09 19.95
C SER A 13 -1.87 -3.77 18.62
N PRO A 14 -2.38 -3.04 17.61
CA PRO A 14 -2.54 -3.56 16.25
C PRO A 14 -1.22 -4.06 15.62
N SER A 15 -0.13 -3.38 15.94
CA SER A 15 1.23 -3.74 15.48
C SER A 15 1.65 -5.10 16.03
N ASP A 16 1.52 -5.27 17.35
CA ASP A 16 1.89 -6.53 18.02
C ASP A 16 1.01 -7.69 17.55
N LEU A 17 -0.29 -7.42 17.29
CA LEU A 17 -1.19 -8.43 16.74
C LEU A 17 -0.75 -8.87 15.35
N ALA A 18 -0.36 -7.92 14.49
CA ALA A 18 0.11 -8.21 13.15
C ALA A 18 1.40 -9.05 13.17
N ASP A 19 2.34 -8.71 14.03
CA ASP A 19 3.60 -9.44 14.16
C ASP A 19 3.38 -10.87 14.68
N ALA A 20 2.52 -11.03 15.69
CA ALA A 20 2.16 -12.34 16.24
C ALA A 20 1.40 -13.21 15.22
N LEU A 21 0.48 -12.62 14.46
CA LEU A 21 -0.22 -13.33 13.38
C LEU A 21 0.72 -13.75 12.26
N ALA A 22 1.65 -12.88 11.87
CA ALA A 22 2.63 -13.22 10.86
C ALA A 22 3.49 -14.43 11.27
N GLN A 23 3.83 -14.56 12.54
CA GLN A 23 4.49 -15.74 13.06
C GLN A 23 3.59 -16.99 12.98
N LYS A 24 2.34 -16.88 13.41
CA LYS A 24 1.38 -17.97 13.38
C LYS A 24 1.09 -18.49 11.97
N ILE A 25 1.03 -17.60 11.00
CA ILE A 25 0.88 -17.97 9.58
C ILE A 25 2.08 -18.80 9.10
N ARG A 26 3.30 -18.44 9.49
CA ARG A 26 4.50 -19.26 9.18
C ARG A 26 4.47 -20.66 9.83
N GLU A 27 3.76 -20.78 10.93
CA GLU A 27 3.56 -22.06 11.63
C GLU A 27 2.43 -22.92 11.03
N GLY A 28 1.76 -22.45 9.98
CA GLY A 28 0.66 -23.15 9.29
C GLY A 28 -0.74 -22.77 9.77
N TRP A 29 -0.86 -21.73 10.60
CA TRP A 29 -2.15 -21.21 11.05
C TRP A 29 -2.71 -20.21 10.04
N GLN A 30 -4.04 -20.05 10.04
CA GLN A 30 -4.76 -19.08 9.22
C GLN A 30 -5.68 -18.25 10.10
N PRO A 31 -5.75 -16.92 9.91
CA PRO A 31 -6.73 -16.08 10.59
C PRO A 31 -8.16 -16.53 10.26
N TYR A 32 -9.03 -16.56 11.26
CA TYR A 32 -10.43 -16.93 11.11
C TYR A 32 -11.33 -15.78 11.58
N GLY A 33 -12.10 -15.22 10.67
CA GLY A 33 -12.88 -13.99 10.95
C GLY A 33 -12.02 -12.74 11.08
N GLY A 34 -12.60 -11.66 11.56
CA GLY A 34 -11.89 -10.41 11.85
C GLY A 34 -11.38 -10.34 13.28
N PRO A 35 -10.37 -9.50 13.57
CA PRO A 35 -9.95 -9.24 14.93
C PRO A 35 -11.02 -8.45 15.69
N PHE A 36 -11.09 -8.65 16.98
CA PHE A 36 -11.97 -7.91 17.88
C PHE A 36 -11.21 -7.42 19.12
N SER A 37 -11.70 -6.35 19.73
CA SER A 37 -11.16 -5.85 20.99
C SER A 37 -11.89 -6.44 22.17
N SER A 38 -11.15 -6.76 23.24
CA SER A 38 -11.68 -7.17 24.52
C SER A 38 -11.02 -6.33 25.61
N TYR A 39 -11.79 -6.01 26.63
CA TYR A 39 -11.29 -5.34 27.84
C TYR A 39 -11.15 -6.39 28.93
N THR A 40 -9.97 -6.47 29.51
CA THR A 40 -9.66 -7.30 30.69
C THR A 40 -9.15 -6.41 31.82
N ASP A 41 -8.98 -6.97 32.98
CA ASP A 41 -8.44 -6.23 34.16
C ASP A 41 -7.02 -5.67 33.88
N ASP A 42 -6.30 -6.28 32.92
CA ASP A 42 -4.96 -5.87 32.47
C ASP A 42 -5.00 -4.81 31.34
N GLY A 43 -6.18 -4.37 30.91
CA GLY A 43 -6.38 -3.36 29.86
C GLY A 43 -7.05 -3.89 28.58
N ALA A 44 -7.02 -3.07 27.55
CA ALA A 44 -7.57 -3.44 26.23
C ALA A 44 -6.63 -4.41 25.51
N ALA A 45 -7.19 -5.50 24.97
CA ALA A 45 -6.46 -6.43 24.13
C ALA A 45 -7.16 -6.61 22.78
N LEU A 46 -6.39 -6.73 21.73
CA LEU A 46 -6.84 -7.17 20.42
C LEU A 46 -6.70 -8.68 20.32
N ILE A 47 -7.74 -9.35 19.85
CA ILE A 47 -7.81 -10.80 19.77
C ILE A 47 -8.17 -11.21 18.35
N GLN A 48 -7.43 -12.15 17.80
CA GLN A 48 -7.70 -12.77 16.50
C GLN A 48 -7.78 -14.27 16.66
N ALA A 49 -8.90 -14.86 16.24
CA ALA A 49 -9.01 -16.32 16.14
C ALA A 49 -8.16 -16.83 14.97
N ILE A 50 -7.53 -17.98 15.18
CA ILE A 50 -6.74 -18.67 14.17
C ILE A 50 -7.12 -20.14 14.11
N VAL A 51 -7.03 -20.73 12.92
CA VAL A 51 -7.38 -22.13 12.64
C VAL A 51 -6.30 -22.78 11.79
N ALA A 52 -6.21 -24.11 11.85
CA ALA A 52 -5.38 -24.86 10.93
C ALA A 52 -6.05 -26.17 10.50
N GLU A 53 -5.87 -26.56 9.22
CA GLU A 53 -6.38 -27.81 8.64
C GLU A 53 -5.37 -28.94 8.71
N GLY A 54 -4.09 -28.63 8.74
CA GLY A 54 -2.96 -29.55 8.79
C GLY A 54 -2.23 -29.53 10.12
N ASP A 55 -1.13 -30.28 10.21
CA ASP A 55 -0.26 -30.24 11.39
C ASP A 55 0.41 -28.87 11.49
N VAL A 56 0.29 -28.24 12.64
CA VAL A 56 0.96 -26.96 12.93
C VAL A 56 2.36 -27.28 13.46
N SER A 57 3.37 -26.80 12.75
CA SER A 57 4.74 -26.93 13.22
C SER A 57 5.01 -25.99 14.36
N THR A 58 5.55 -26.49 15.44
CA THR A 58 6.21 -25.66 16.44
C THR A 58 7.41 -24.99 15.76
N PRO A 59 7.60 -23.68 15.89
CA PRO A 59 8.73 -23.03 15.26
C PRO A 59 10.02 -23.61 15.81
N VAL A 60 10.81 -24.19 14.93
CA VAL A 60 12.23 -24.40 15.22
C VAL A 60 12.82 -22.99 15.28
N VAL A 61 13.10 -22.54 16.48
CA VAL A 61 13.90 -21.32 16.69
C VAL A 61 15.29 -21.62 16.13
N VAL A 62 15.46 -21.39 14.84
CA VAL A 62 16.79 -21.34 14.25
C VAL A 62 17.40 -20.03 14.77
N LYS A 63 18.16 -20.14 15.88
CA LYS A 63 19.12 -19.08 16.19
C LYS A 63 19.97 -18.89 14.94
N PRO A 64 20.17 -17.66 14.45
CA PRO A 64 21.13 -17.43 13.39
C PRO A 64 22.50 -17.81 13.93
N THR A 65 22.95 -19.04 13.65
CA THR A 65 24.36 -19.34 13.69
C THR A 65 24.99 -18.48 12.62
N GLY A 66 25.92 -17.60 13.03
CA GLY A 66 26.65 -16.75 12.14
C GLY A 66 27.36 -17.55 11.05
N GLY A 67 26.67 -17.71 9.95
CA GLY A 67 27.21 -18.03 8.67
C GLY A 67 27.13 -16.75 7.87
N GLU A 68 28.21 -16.36 7.24
CA GLU A 68 28.28 -15.25 6.31
C GLU A 68 27.10 -15.37 5.34
N GLY A 69 26.01 -14.65 5.65
CA GLY A 69 24.89 -14.49 4.77
C GLY A 69 25.44 -13.84 3.51
N ALA A 70 25.27 -14.51 2.38
CA ALA A 70 25.50 -13.90 1.10
C ALA A 70 24.77 -12.55 1.15
N VAL A 71 25.54 -11.47 1.17
CA VAL A 71 25.05 -10.12 0.96
C VAL A 71 24.52 -10.16 -0.46
N ILE A 72 23.21 -10.43 -0.60
CA ILE A 72 22.54 -10.24 -1.86
C ILE A 72 22.70 -8.74 -2.10
N SER A 73 23.56 -8.41 -3.03
CA SER A 73 23.79 -7.03 -3.46
C SER A 73 22.43 -6.43 -3.82
N ALA A 74 21.98 -5.49 -3.00
CA ALA A 74 20.68 -4.84 -3.09
C ALA A 74 20.56 -3.90 -4.30
N THR A 75 21.11 -4.25 -5.45
CA THR A 75 21.22 -3.40 -6.63
C THR A 75 20.48 -3.90 -7.87
N SER A 76 19.86 -5.07 -7.84
CA SER A 76 19.04 -5.52 -8.97
C SER A 76 17.58 -5.16 -8.74
N ASP A 77 16.95 -4.59 -9.78
CA ASP A 77 15.50 -4.42 -9.80
C ASP A 77 14.80 -5.77 -9.60
N PRO A 78 13.65 -5.80 -8.91
CA PRO A 78 12.88 -7.04 -8.74
C PRO A 78 12.54 -7.72 -10.05
N GLU A 79 12.57 -9.06 -10.07
CA GLU A 79 12.17 -9.82 -11.26
C GLU A 79 10.68 -9.66 -11.58
N TYR A 80 9.84 -9.47 -10.55
CA TYR A 80 8.40 -9.28 -10.65
C TYR A 80 7.86 -8.60 -9.39
N TYR A 81 6.58 -8.25 -9.40
CA TYR A 81 5.98 -7.49 -8.32
C TYR A 81 4.70 -8.11 -7.78
N PHE A 82 4.55 -8.00 -6.46
CA PHE A 82 3.28 -8.09 -5.78
C PHE A 82 2.60 -6.70 -5.84
N VAL A 83 1.47 -6.64 -6.50
CA VAL A 83 0.77 -5.38 -6.78
C VAL A 83 -0.13 -5.03 -5.61
N VAL A 84 0.07 -3.85 -5.02
CA VAL A 84 -0.76 -3.29 -3.95
C VAL A 84 -1.43 -2.02 -4.45
N VAL A 85 -2.74 -2.05 -4.50
CA VAL A 85 -3.56 -0.92 -4.98
C VAL A 85 -4.01 -0.08 -3.79
N LEU A 86 -3.84 1.23 -3.88
CA LEU A 86 -4.26 2.18 -2.86
C LEU A 86 -5.43 3.00 -3.41
N ALA A 87 -6.60 2.86 -2.83
CA ALA A 87 -7.82 3.49 -3.33
C ALA A 87 -8.63 4.15 -2.21
N GLY A 88 -9.48 5.09 -2.56
CA GLY A 88 -10.31 5.84 -1.62
C GLY A 88 -10.18 7.35 -1.79
N GLN A 89 -10.20 8.07 -0.68
CA GLN A 89 -10.19 9.54 -0.68
C GLN A 89 -8.95 10.12 0.03
N SER A 90 -9.03 11.37 0.52
CA SER A 90 -7.91 12.11 1.10
C SER A 90 -7.17 11.37 2.22
N ASN A 91 -7.88 10.71 3.12
CA ASN A 91 -7.26 9.91 4.18
C ASN A 91 -6.48 8.70 3.64
N GLY A 92 -6.89 8.16 2.49
CA GLY A 92 -6.13 7.15 1.77
C GLY A 92 -4.88 7.67 1.09
N MET A 93 -4.87 8.95 0.70
CA MET A 93 -3.67 9.63 0.19
C MET A 93 -2.66 9.87 1.31
N SER A 94 -3.14 10.09 2.53
CA SER A 94 -2.32 10.47 3.68
C SER A 94 -1.43 11.67 3.37
N TYR A 95 -1.98 12.86 3.45
CA TYR A 95 -1.22 14.11 3.28
C TYR A 95 -0.21 14.30 4.41
N GLY A 96 0.73 13.38 4.53
CA GLY A 96 1.89 13.57 5.36
C GLY A 96 2.60 14.83 4.89
N GLU A 97 2.58 15.86 5.70
CA GLU A 97 3.31 17.08 5.40
C GLU A 97 4.80 16.80 5.51
N GLY A 98 5.50 17.26 4.55
CA GLY A 98 6.93 17.30 4.67
C GLY A 98 7.69 16.72 3.50
N LEU A 99 8.93 17.03 3.55
CA LEU A 99 9.94 16.41 2.72
C LEU A 99 10.15 14.99 3.22
N PRO A 100 10.34 14.02 2.34
CA PRO A 100 10.75 12.70 2.77
C PRO A 100 11.98 12.79 3.64
N LEU A 101 11.98 12.05 4.73
CA LEU A 101 13.14 11.95 5.62
C LEU A 101 14.00 10.77 5.15
N PRO A 102 15.01 11.00 4.30
CA PRO A 102 15.75 9.92 3.64
C PRO A 102 16.55 9.04 4.61
N GLU A 103 16.73 9.50 5.83
CA GLU A 103 17.46 8.79 6.90
C GLU A 103 16.54 7.94 7.78
N THR A 104 15.24 8.05 7.58
CA THR A 104 14.22 7.40 8.42
C THR A 104 13.32 6.48 7.62
N TYR A 105 12.07 6.34 8.09
CA TYR A 105 11.05 5.50 7.47
C TYR A 105 10.67 5.92 6.04
N ASP A 106 10.89 7.16 5.66
CA ASP A 106 10.56 7.69 4.32
C ASP A 106 11.63 7.37 3.29
N ARG A 107 12.75 6.78 3.71
CA ARG A 107 13.81 6.37 2.80
C ARG A 107 13.26 5.42 1.73
N PRO A 108 13.53 5.70 0.45
CA PRO A 108 13.16 4.80 -0.64
C PRO A 108 13.73 3.41 -0.44
N GLU A 109 12.97 2.41 -0.84
CA GLU A 109 13.37 1.00 -0.80
C GLU A 109 13.45 0.48 -2.25
N PRO A 110 14.61 0.01 -2.73
CA PRO A 110 14.79 -0.38 -4.13
C PRO A 110 13.77 -1.40 -4.64
N ARG A 111 13.29 -2.28 -3.78
CA ARG A 111 12.28 -3.30 -4.10
C ARG A 111 10.85 -2.78 -4.08
N ILE A 112 10.63 -1.52 -3.73
CA ILE A 112 9.31 -0.88 -3.71
C ILE A 112 9.26 0.18 -4.80
N LYS A 113 8.35 -0.01 -5.73
CA LYS A 113 8.09 0.91 -6.85
C LYS A 113 6.62 1.34 -6.81
N GLN A 114 6.29 2.34 -7.61
CA GLN A 114 4.91 2.75 -7.82
C GLN A 114 4.65 3.04 -9.30
N LEU A 115 3.39 2.95 -9.73
CA LEU A 115 2.97 3.46 -11.01
C LEU A 115 2.77 4.98 -10.94
N ALA A 116 3.42 5.71 -11.83
CA ALA A 116 3.19 7.13 -11.98
C ALA A 116 1.71 7.40 -12.26
N ARG A 117 1.11 8.30 -11.48
CA ARG A 117 -0.32 8.65 -11.62
C ARG A 117 -0.59 9.43 -12.91
N ARG A 118 0.40 10.10 -13.44
CA ARG A 118 0.34 10.91 -14.65
C ARG A 118 1.73 11.19 -15.22
N SER A 119 1.75 11.78 -16.38
CA SER A 119 2.99 12.35 -16.93
C SER A 119 3.39 13.59 -16.15
N THR A 120 4.54 13.55 -15.51
CA THR A 120 5.07 14.62 -14.68
C THR A 120 6.57 14.42 -14.46
N VAL A 121 7.14 15.19 -13.54
CA VAL A 121 8.50 15.01 -13.04
C VAL A 121 8.43 14.36 -11.66
N THR A 122 9.20 13.30 -11.45
CA THR A 122 9.29 12.65 -10.13
C THR A 122 10.00 13.55 -9.11
N PRO A 123 9.87 13.32 -7.82
CA PRO A 123 10.62 14.05 -6.80
C PRO A 123 12.13 14.11 -7.02
N GLY A 124 12.73 13.08 -7.64
CA GLY A 124 14.15 13.07 -8.03
C GLY A 124 14.48 13.80 -9.33
N GLY A 125 13.54 14.53 -9.94
CA GLY A 125 13.74 15.31 -11.15
C GLY A 125 13.65 14.54 -12.47
N ALA A 126 13.37 13.22 -12.44
CA ALA A 126 13.21 12.43 -13.66
C ALA A 126 11.81 12.57 -14.25
N ALA A 127 11.71 12.79 -15.56
CA ALA A 127 10.43 12.78 -16.26
C ALA A 127 9.82 11.39 -16.28
N CYS A 128 8.51 11.30 -16.05
CA CYS A 128 7.74 10.05 -16.14
C CYS A 128 6.44 10.26 -16.91
N LYS A 129 5.88 9.17 -17.41
CA LYS A 129 4.57 9.12 -18.06
C LYS A 129 3.57 8.37 -17.19
N TYR A 130 2.32 8.60 -17.45
CA TYR A 130 1.22 7.85 -16.84
C TYR A 130 1.47 6.33 -16.93
N ASN A 131 1.38 5.64 -15.78
CA ASN A 131 1.68 4.21 -15.63
C ASN A 131 3.15 3.78 -15.86
N ASP A 132 4.11 4.69 -15.88
CA ASP A 132 5.51 4.30 -15.75
C ASP A 132 5.79 3.75 -14.35
N ILE A 133 6.72 2.80 -14.26
CA ILE A 133 7.23 2.32 -12.97
C ILE A 133 8.31 3.31 -12.51
N ILE A 134 8.10 3.90 -11.34
CA ILE A 134 8.99 4.88 -10.74
C ILE A 134 9.33 4.50 -9.29
N PRO A 135 10.38 5.06 -8.69
CA PRO A 135 10.63 4.91 -7.25
C PRO A 135 9.42 5.30 -6.40
N ALA A 136 9.20 4.60 -5.31
CA ALA A 136 8.12 4.89 -4.36
C ALA A 136 8.65 5.72 -3.18
N ASP A 137 9.15 6.90 -3.47
CA ASP A 137 9.59 7.89 -2.47
C ASP A 137 8.43 8.80 -2.01
N HIS A 138 7.45 9.03 -2.90
CA HIS A 138 6.18 9.70 -2.63
C HIS A 138 5.06 8.90 -3.27
N CYS A 139 3.89 8.86 -2.66
CA CYS A 139 2.73 8.21 -3.26
C CYS A 139 1.90 9.21 -4.05
N LEU A 140 2.02 9.16 -5.35
CA LEU A 140 1.30 10.02 -6.29
C LEU A 140 -0.13 9.54 -6.53
N HIS A 141 -1.05 9.93 -5.67
CA HIS A 141 -2.45 9.52 -5.76
C HIS A 141 -3.30 10.42 -6.64
N ASP A 142 -3.08 11.72 -6.56
CA ASP A 142 -3.88 12.68 -7.29
C ASP A 142 -3.33 12.96 -8.69
N VAL A 143 -4.18 13.43 -9.59
CA VAL A 143 -3.82 13.96 -10.90
C VAL A 143 -3.27 15.37 -10.82
N GLN A 144 -3.38 16.03 -9.67
CA GLN A 144 -2.84 17.38 -9.47
C GLN A 144 -1.33 17.39 -9.67
N ASP A 145 -0.82 18.51 -10.12
CA ASP A 145 0.62 18.69 -10.28
C ASP A 145 1.30 18.60 -8.92
N MET A 146 2.24 17.69 -8.77
CA MET A 146 3.00 17.53 -7.54
C MET A 146 3.73 18.79 -7.11
N SER A 147 4.13 19.65 -8.06
CA SER A 147 4.70 20.95 -7.75
C SER A 147 3.78 21.84 -6.92
N ARG A 148 2.46 21.60 -6.99
CA ARG A 148 1.45 22.30 -6.17
C ARG A 148 1.23 21.68 -4.80
N LEU A 149 1.71 20.47 -4.58
CA LEU A 149 1.62 19.77 -3.29
C LEU A 149 2.89 19.94 -2.47
N ASN A 150 3.73 20.89 -2.80
CA ASN A 150 4.99 21.09 -2.12
C ASN A 150 4.78 21.63 -0.70
N HIS A 151 5.61 21.18 0.19
CA HIS A 151 5.71 21.77 1.52
C HIS A 151 6.22 23.22 1.41
N PRO A 152 5.74 24.17 2.25
CA PRO A 152 6.18 25.56 2.21
C PRO A 152 7.69 25.79 2.29
N LYS A 153 8.40 24.81 2.86
CA LYS A 153 9.86 24.83 2.99
C LYS A 153 10.57 23.97 1.95
N ALA A 154 9.84 23.39 0.99
CA ALA A 154 10.43 22.55 -0.03
C ALA A 154 11.27 23.37 -0.99
N ASP A 155 12.44 22.89 -1.30
CA ASP A 155 13.31 23.45 -2.33
C ASP A 155 13.08 22.67 -3.63
N LEU A 156 12.26 23.23 -4.50
CA LEU A 156 11.91 22.59 -5.79
C LEU A 156 13.13 22.40 -6.69
N SER A 157 14.17 23.24 -6.56
CA SER A 157 15.41 23.11 -7.33
C SER A 157 16.19 21.85 -6.93
N LYS A 158 15.95 21.33 -5.75
CA LYS A 158 16.51 20.08 -5.23
C LYS A 158 15.58 18.88 -5.42
N GLY A 159 14.50 19.04 -6.17
CA GLY A 159 13.51 17.96 -6.37
C GLY A 159 12.72 17.60 -5.10
N GLN A 160 12.53 18.55 -4.19
CA GLN A 160 11.80 18.37 -2.95
C GLN A 160 10.33 18.72 -3.16
N TYR A 161 9.45 17.73 -3.16
CA TYR A 161 8.01 17.88 -3.36
C TYR A 161 7.24 17.30 -2.17
N GLY A 162 6.08 17.77 -1.93
CA GLY A 162 5.29 17.95 -0.77
C GLY A 162 4.67 16.81 -0.01
N THR A 163 4.27 15.70 -0.47
CA THR A 163 3.50 14.77 0.39
C THR A 163 4.08 13.38 0.46
N VAL A 164 4.19 12.87 1.70
CA VAL A 164 4.50 11.47 1.96
C VAL A 164 3.19 10.72 2.22
N GLY A 165 2.88 9.75 1.37
CA GLY A 165 1.70 8.89 1.53
C GLY A 165 2.00 7.61 2.31
N GLN A 166 0.95 6.91 2.70
CA GLN A 166 1.06 5.65 3.46
C GLN A 166 1.62 4.48 2.65
N GLY A 167 1.64 4.56 1.32
CA GLY A 167 1.94 3.44 0.45
C GLY A 167 3.31 2.84 0.65
N LEU A 168 4.36 3.68 0.73
CA LEU A 168 5.73 3.22 1.00
C LEU A 168 5.84 2.48 2.34
N HIS A 169 5.17 3.00 3.37
CA HIS A 169 5.20 2.39 4.72
C HIS A 169 4.46 1.06 4.76
N ILE A 170 3.29 0.97 4.12
CA ILE A 170 2.55 -0.28 3.95
C ILE A 170 3.43 -1.30 3.21
N ALA A 171 4.04 -0.90 2.10
CA ALA A 171 4.90 -1.78 1.31
C ALA A 171 6.12 -2.27 2.10
N LYS A 172 6.78 -1.41 2.88
CA LYS A 172 7.89 -1.81 3.76
C LYS A 172 7.47 -2.87 4.78
N LYS A 173 6.26 -2.76 5.32
CA LYS A 173 5.72 -3.77 6.25
C LYS A 173 5.36 -5.10 5.57
N LEU A 174 4.98 -5.06 4.30
CA LEU A 174 4.67 -6.26 3.51
C LEU A 174 5.91 -6.93 2.92
N LEU A 175 6.97 -6.18 2.68
CA LEU A 175 8.18 -6.66 2.00
C LEU A 175 8.81 -7.93 2.62
N PRO A 176 8.85 -8.12 3.95
CA PRO A 176 9.37 -9.34 4.56
C PRO A 176 8.59 -10.62 4.24
N PHE A 177 7.35 -10.50 3.76
CA PHE A 177 6.46 -11.64 3.47
C PHE A 177 6.48 -12.10 2.02
N ILE A 178 7.25 -11.44 1.17
CA ILE A 178 7.36 -11.79 -0.26
C ILE A 178 8.75 -12.32 -0.58
N PRO A 179 8.91 -13.10 -1.67
CA PRO A 179 10.21 -13.64 -2.09
C PRO A 179 11.27 -12.56 -2.27
N ALA A 180 12.52 -12.89 -1.98
CA ALA A 180 13.64 -11.94 -2.04
C ALA A 180 13.89 -11.37 -3.44
N ASN A 181 13.58 -12.12 -4.50
CA ASN A 181 13.68 -11.68 -5.89
C ASN A 181 12.44 -10.92 -6.39
N ALA A 182 11.39 -10.78 -5.55
CA ALA A 182 10.21 -10.00 -5.88
C ALA A 182 10.24 -8.61 -5.20
N GLY A 183 9.42 -7.71 -5.71
CA GLY A 183 9.18 -6.39 -5.14
C GLY A 183 7.71 -6.11 -4.92
N ILE A 184 7.40 -4.93 -4.43
CA ILE A 184 6.03 -4.41 -4.32
C ILE A 184 5.87 -3.27 -5.31
N LEU A 185 4.79 -3.34 -6.11
CA LEU A 185 4.39 -2.28 -7.00
C LEU A 185 3.11 -1.64 -6.48
N LEU A 186 3.23 -0.42 -6.00
CA LEU A 186 2.09 0.38 -5.54
C LEU A 186 1.34 0.95 -6.75
N VAL A 187 0.02 0.94 -6.67
CA VAL A 187 -0.87 1.58 -7.64
C VAL A 187 -1.68 2.66 -6.94
N PRO A 188 -1.18 3.91 -6.90
CA PRO A 188 -1.87 5.02 -6.22
C PRO A 188 -3.13 5.43 -7.01
N CYS A 189 -4.31 5.25 -6.42
CA CYS A 189 -5.60 5.58 -7.03
C CYS A 189 -6.54 6.37 -6.10
N CYS A 190 -6.08 6.80 -4.93
CA CYS A 190 -6.88 7.67 -4.08
C CYS A 190 -7.12 9.03 -4.74
N ARG A 191 -8.27 9.64 -4.42
CA ARG A 191 -8.66 10.97 -4.88
C ARG A 191 -9.20 11.78 -3.73
N GLY A 192 -8.57 12.94 -3.46
CA GLY A 192 -9.05 13.86 -2.45
C GLY A 192 -10.47 14.36 -2.73
N GLY A 193 -11.30 14.50 -1.69
CA GLY A 193 -12.66 14.99 -1.81
C GLY A 193 -13.61 14.10 -2.60
N SER A 194 -13.33 12.82 -2.75
CA SER A 194 -14.17 11.91 -3.53
C SER A 194 -15.19 11.14 -2.69
N ALA A 195 -16.36 10.94 -3.25
CA ALA A 195 -17.50 10.24 -2.62
C ALA A 195 -18.18 9.27 -3.59
N PHE A 196 -19.05 8.40 -3.08
CA PHE A 196 -19.94 7.60 -3.90
C PHE A 196 -21.22 8.36 -4.27
N THR A 197 -21.75 9.15 -3.32
CA THR A 197 -23.06 9.80 -3.41
C THR A 197 -23.01 11.12 -4.17
N THR A 198 -21.92 11.86 -4.05
CA THR A 198 -21.77 13.22 -4.61
C THR A 198 -20.44 13.38 -5.34
N GLY A 199 -20.31 14.47 -6.08
CA GLY A 199 -19.08 14.81 -6.79
C GLY A 199 -19.22 14.80 -8.30
N ALA A 200 -18.23 15.35 -8.97
CA ALA A 200 -18.18 15.38 -10.42
C ALA A 200 -17.72 14.03 -10.98
N ASP A 201 -18.35 13.55 -12.03
CA ASP A 201 -17.92 12.34 -12.73
C ASP A 201 -16.56 12.57 -13.43
N GLY A 202 -16.38 13.73 -14.04
CA GLY A 202 -15.20 14.00 -14.84
C GLY A 202 -15.16 13.16 -16.12
N THR A 203 -13.97 12.92 -16.64
CA THR A 203 -13.74 12.09 -17.83
C THR A 203 -12.65 11.05 -17.58
N TYR A 204 -12.60 10.05 -18.45
CA TYR A 204 -11.58 9.01 -18.42
C TYR A 204 -10.96 8.82 -19.80
N SER A 205 -9.67 8.57 -19.84
CA SER A 205 -8.97 8.12 -21.04
C SER A 205 -7.93 7.03 -20.70
N ASP A 206 -7.67 6.11 -21.61
CA ASP A 206 -6.65 5.07 -21.40
C ASP A 206 -5.22 5.66 -21.31
N ALA A 207 -5.01 6.83 -21.91
CA ALA A 207 -3.71 7.49 -21.96
C ALA A 207 -3.37 8.33 -20.73
N GLY A 208 -4.38 8.77 -19.95
CA GLY A 208 -4.18 9.68 -18.83
C GLY A 208 -4.99 9.35 -17.58
N GLY A 209 -5.87 8.34 -17.66
CA GLY A 209 -6.73 7.97 -16.54
C GLY A 209 -7.89 8.93 -16.33
N ALA A 210 -8.37 9.00 -15.09
CA ALA A 210 -9.42 9.93 -14.69
C ALA A 210 -8.91 11.37 -14.67
N SER A 211 -9.74 12.29 -15.16
CA SER A 211 -9.44 13.73 -15.18
C SER A 211 -9.33 14.32 -13.76
N GLU A 212 -8.72 15.50 -13.65
CA GLU A 212 -8.48 16.17 -12.37
C GLU A 212 -9.77 16.49 -11.59
N ASN A 213 -10.85 16.76 -12.29
CA ASN A 213 -12.14 17.07 -11.68
C ASN A 213 -12.99 15.84 -11.35
N SER A 214 -12.49 14.61 -11.59
CA SER A 214 -13.22 13.40 -11.20
C SER A 214 -13.17 13.26 -9.68
N THR A 215 -14.31 13.35 -9.03
CA THR A 215 -14.45 13.26 -7.57
C THR A 215 -15.56 12.30 -7.13
N ARG A 216 -16.02 11.43 -8.05
CA ARG A 216 -17.08 10.48 -7.76
C ARG A 216 -16.66 9.04 -8.05
N TRP A 217 -16.79 8.21 -7.05
CA TRP A 217 -16.68 6.77 -7.15
C TRP A 217 -17.97 6.13 -7.65
N GLY A 218 -17.90 4.89 -8.06
CA GLY A 218 -19.03 4.09 -8.50
C GLY A 218 -18.67 3.28 -9.74
N VAL A 219 -19.42 2.22 -9.98
CA VAL A 219 -19.25 1.36 -11.15
C VAL A 219 -19.34 2.23 -12.42
N ASP A 220 -18.41 2.02 -13.34
CA ASP A 220 -18.30 2.74 -14.61
C ASP A 220 -17.95 4.25 -14.52
N LYS A 221 -17.78 4.79 -13.32
CA LYS A 221 -17.32 6.16 -13.15
C LYS A 221 -15.81 6.28 -13.48
N PRO A 222 -15.32 7.46 -13.87
CA PRO A 222 -13.93 7.68 -14.22
C PRO A 222 -12.91 7.20 -13.18
N LEU A 223 -13.15 7.44 -11.89
CA LEU A 223 -12.24 6.96 -10.83
C LEU A 223 -12.19 5.42 -10.75
N TYR A 224 -13.34 4.77 -10.92
CA TYR A 224 -13.41 3.30 -10.96
C TYR A 224 -12.69 2.73 -12.19
N LYS A 225 -12.92 3.32 -13.37
CA LYS A 225 -12.24 2.92 -14.61
C LYS A 225 -10.73 3.09 -14.49
N ASP A 226 -10.28 4.17 -13.87
CA ASP A 226 -8.88 4.44 -13.62
C ASP A 226 -8.26 3.40 -12.68
N LEU A 227 -8.92 3.09 -11.57
CA LEU A 227 -8.51 2.04 -10.65
C LEU A 227 -8.32 0.70 -11.37
N ILE A 228 -9.31 0.27 -12.12
CA ILE A 228 -9.27 -1.00 -12.86
C ILE A 228 -8.21 -0.96 -13.97
N GLY A 229 -8.17 0.11 -14.75
CA GLY A 229 -7.20 0.30 -15.83
C GLY A 229 -5.76 0.25 -15.35
N ARG A 230 -5.45 0.97 -14.29
CA ARG A 230 -4.12 1.03 -13.68
C ARG A 230 -3.72 -0.30 -13.02
N THR A 231 -4.64 -0.95 -12.35
CA THR A 231 -4.39 -2.30 -11.80
C THR A 231 -4.05 -3.28 -12.92
N LYS A 232 -4.82 -3.28 -14.01
CA LYS A 232 -4.50 -4.09 -15.20
C LYS A 232 -3.17 -3.71 -15.83
N ALA A 233 -2.84 -2.42 -15.89
CA ALA A 233 -1.55 -1.94 -16.40
C ALA A 233 -0.39 -2.47 -15.53
N ALA A 234 -0.50 -2.42 -14.21
CA ALA A 234 0.49 -2.98 -13.29
C ALA A 234 0.71 -4.48 -13.51
N LEU A 235 -0.37 -5.24 -13.65
CA LEU A 235 -0.30 -6.68 -13.90
C LEU A 235 0.32 -7.01 -15.26
N LYS A 236 0.06 -6.20 -16.29
CA LYS A 236 0.61 -6.38 -17.64
C LYS A 236 2.11 -6.04 -17.76
N LYS A 237 2.69 -5.29 -16.82
CA LYS A 237 4.13 -4.96 -16.86
C LYS A 237 5.02 -6.20 -16.81
N ASN A 238 4.54 -7.25 -16.16
CA ASN A 238 5.24 -8.54 -16.13
C ASN A 238 4.20 -9.66 -15.92
N PRO A 239 4.26 -10.77 -16.68
CA PRO A 239 3.31 -11.89 -16.53
C PRO A 239 3.38 -12.60 -15.17
N LYS A 240 4.46 -12.42 -14.42
CA LYS A 240 4.62 -12.92 -13.05
C LYS A 240 4.02 -11.99 -11.99
N ASN A 241 3.60 -10.77 -12.36
CA ASN A 241 2.99 -9.85 -11.39
C ASN A 241 1.66 -10.42 -10.87
N VAL A 242 1.44 -10.27 -9.57
CA VAL A 242 0.26 -10.80 -8.87
C VAL A 242 -0.44 -9.67 -8.12
N LEU A 243 -1.76 -9.56 -8.26
CA LEU A 243 -2.55 -8.69 -7.40
C LEU A 243 -2.52 -9.25 -5.98
N PHE A 244 -1.93 -8.50 -5.06
CA PHE A 244 -1.71 -8.93 -3.69
C PHE A 244 -2.73 -8.34 -2.72
N ALA A 245 -2.98 -7.05 -2.83
CA ALA A 245 -3.92 -6.36 -1.95
C ALA A 245 -4.55 -5.12 -2.60
N VAL A 246 -5.73 -4.78 -2.11
CA VAL A 246 -6.38 -3.48 -2.33
C VAL A 246 -6.60 -2.85 -0.97
N VAL A 247 -5.96 -1.71 -0.73
CA VAL A 247 -6.16 -0.90 0.47
C VAL A 247 -7.19 0.17 0.13
N TRP A 248 -8.34 0.09 0.77
CA TRP A 248 -9.46 0.99 0.52
C TRP A 248 -9.73 1.86 1.74
N MET A 249 -9.72 3.19 1.56
CA MET A 249 -10.03 4.14 2.63
C MET A 249 -10.90 5.27 2.07
N GLN A 250 -12.21 5.15 2.26
CA GLN A 250 -13.22 6.08 1.74
C GLN A 250 -14.46 6.05 2.66
N GLY A 251 -15.22 7.14 2.72
CA GLY A 251 -16.48 7.24 3.46
C GLY A 251 -16.76 8.63 3.98
N GLU A 252 -15.75 9.43 4.29
CA GLU A 252 -15.92 10.71 4.98
C GLU A 252 -16.74 11.72 4.17
N PHE A 253 -16.56 11.72 2.84
CA PHE A 253 -17.32 12.61 1.96
C PHE A 253 -18.75 12.15 1.66
N ASP A 254 -19.08 10.91 2.04
CA ASP A 254 -20.45 10.41 1.96
C ASP A 254 -21.26 10.71 3.23
N PHE A 255 -20.59 11.09 4.33
CA PHE A 255 -21.20 11.27 5.65
C PHE A 255 -22.12 12.50 5.79
N GLY A 256 -22.09 13.41 4.86
CA GLY A 256 -22.94 14.61 4.84
C GLY A 256 -23.78 14.74 3.56
N GLY A 257 -23.73 13.77 2.68
CA GLY A 257 -24.54 13.72 1.49
C GLY A 257 -25.98 13.36 1.83
N THR A 258 -26.93 14.19 1.50
CA THR A 258 -28.33 13.80 1.39
C THR A 258 -28.45 12.70 0.33
N PRO A 259 -29.13 11.59 0.61
CA PRO A 259 -29.34 10.53 -0.36
C PRO A 259 -30.09 10.99 -1.60
#